data_a506d89026d657521f159bd3c607d1ec
#
_entry.id   a506d89026d657521f159bd3c607d1ec
#
_cell.length_a   1.000
_cell.length_b   1.000
_cell.length_c   1.000
_cell.angle_alpha   90.00
_cell.angle_beta   90.00
_cell.angle_gamma   90.00
#
_symmetry.space_group_name_H-M   'P 1'
#
loop_
_entity.id
_entity.type
_entity.pdbx_description
1 polymer ?
#
loop_
_entity_poly.entity_id
_entity_poly.type
_entity_poly.pdbx_seq_one_letter_code
_entity_poly.pdbx_strand_id
1 'polypeptide(L)'
;MKILITNDDSISSEVLLPLAKWAKQFGEVTVVVPKFEQSGKSHCIEIHKPFEVKQVPFDDEDIKAYTVDSSPADCVRFALEGMKCSFDLVISGINRGLNLGIDVLYSGTLGAMFEAATFGIPAVALSTKAGGFGEAIEALDEIKDFLIDHGRIMAQVEI
;
A
#
# COMPACT_ATOMS: atom_id res chain seq x y z
N MET A 1 -3.04 -15.94 4.38
CA MET A 1 -3.73 -14.64 4.18
C MET A 1 -3.55 -14.20 2.74
N LYS A 2 -4.46 -13.36 2.23
CA LYS A 2 -4.28 -12.62 0.97
C LYS A 2 -3.99 -11.17 1.30
N ILE A 3 -2.87 -10.66 0.82
CA ILE A 3 -2.34 -9.35 1.17
C ILE A 3 -2.29 -8.47 -0.08
N LEU A 4 -2.89 -7.30 0.00
CA LEU A 4 -2.73 -6.26 -1.00
C LEU A 4 -1.65 -5.29 -0.55
N ILE A 5 -0.67 -5.03 -1.41
CA ILE A 5 0.31 -3.96 -1.22
C ILE A 5 0.04 -2.84 -2.21
N THR A 6 0.02 -1.63 -1.70
CA THR A 6 -0.07 -0.40 -2.49
C THR A 6 0.90 0.66 -1.95
N ASN A 7 1.05 1.78 -2.65
CA ASN A 7 1.84 2.94 -2.22
C ASN A 7 1.37 4.19 -2.98
N ASP A 8 2.01 5.33 -2.77
CA ASP A 8 1.87 6.54 -3.58
C ASP A 8 3.15 6.89 -4.38
N ASP A 9 4.25 6.16 -4.16
CA ASP A 9 5.54 6.32 -4.87
C ASP A 9 5.62 5.57 -6.22
N SER A 10 4.57 4.86 -6.63
CA SER A 10 4.48 4.05 -7.86
C SER A 10 5.26 2.71 -7.82
N ILE A 11 5.24 2.01 -8.97
CA ILE A 11 5.93 0.72 -9.17
C ILE A 11 7.46 0.85 -9.09
N SER A 12 7.99 2.04 -9.30
CA SER A 12 9.44 2.31 -9.26
C SER A 12 10.00 2.49 -7.84
N SER A 13 9.18 2.43 -6.81
CA SER A 13 9.65 2.54 -5.42
C SER A 13 10.62 1.42 -5.07
N GLU A 14 11.82 1.80 -4.62
CA GLU A 14 12.90 0.86 -4.27
C GLU A 14 12.57 -0.06 -3.09
N VAL A 15 11.60 0.34 -2.25
CA VAL A 15 11.16 -0.45 -1.08
C VAL A 15 10.00 -1.38 -1.38
N LEU A 16 9.38 -1.27 -2.55
CA LEU A 16 8.19 -2.04 -2.89
C LEU A 16 8.50 -3.55 -2.96
N LEU A 17 9.59 -3.93 -3.63
CA LEU A 17 10.00 -5.33 -3.73
C LEU A 17 10.41 -5.93 -2.38
N PRO A 18 11.27 -5.28 -1.56
CA PRO A 18 11.57 -5.75 -0.21
C PRO A 18 10.33 -5.91 0.66
N LEU A 19 9.41 -4.94 0.67
CA LEU A 19 8.16 -5.01 1.42
C LEU A 19 7.29 -6.20 0.94
N ALA A 20 7.14 -6.37 -0.36
CA ALA A 20 6.35 -7.46 -0.93
C ALA A 20 6.94 -8.83 -0.59
N LYS A 21 8.26 -9.00 -0.66
CA LYS A 21 8.95 -10.23 -0.26
C LYS A 21 8.80 -10.52 1.23
N TRP A 22 8.89 -9.49 2.07
CA TRP A 22 8.63 -9.63 3.50
C TRP A 22 7.18 -10.07 3.77
N ALA A 23 6.21 -9.48 3.10
CA ALA A 23 4.81 -9.82 3.29
C ALA A 23 4.44 -11.25 2.85
N LYS A 24 5.20 -11.86 1.92
CA LYS A 24 5.00 -13.27 1.50
C LYS A 24 5.09 -14.28 2.65
N GLN A 25 5.81 -13.98 3.73
CA GLN A 25 5.86 -14.87 4.90
C GLN A 25 4.47 -15.06 5.57
N PHE A 26 3.51 -14.18 5.28
CA PHE A 26 2.15 -14.23 5.85
C PHE A 26 1.10 -14.77 4.87
N GLY A 27 1.42 -14.86 3.57
CA GLY A 27 0.48 -15.38 2.59
C GLY A 27 0.72 -14.94 1.15
N GLU A 28 -0.33 -15.00 0.36
CA GLU A 28 -0.32 -14.60 -1.05
C GLU A 28 -0.32 -13.07 -1.15
N VAL A 29 0.63 -12.52 -1.89
CA VAL A 29 0.79 -11.08 -2.09
C VAL A 29 0.37 -10.67 -3.50
N THR A 30 -0.42 -9.61 -3.59
CA THR A 30 -0.72 -8.91 -4.84
C THR A 30 -0.31 -7.44 -4.68
N VAL A 31 0.38 -6.90 -5.66
CA VAL A 31 0.80 -5.50 -5.71
C VAL A 31 -0.09 -4.74 -6.68
N VAL A 32 -0.72 -3.67 -6.21
CA VAL A 32 -1.48 -2.75 -7.07
C VAL A 32 -1.09 -1.33 -6.67
N VAL A 33 -0.38 -0.63 -7.54
CA VAL A 33 0.21 0.68 -7.25
C VAL A 33 -0.10 1.70 -8.34
N PRO A 34 -0.05 3.00 -8.06
CA PRO A 34 -0.15 4.03 -9.08
C PRO A 34 0.91 3.87 -10.16
N LYS A 35 0.56 4.20 -11.39
CA LYS A 35 1.48 4.21 -12.53
C LYS A 35 2.57 5.27 -12.37
N PHE A 36 2.22 6.40 -11.77
CA PHE A 36 3.10 7.52 -11.48
C PHE A 36 2.96 7.92 -10.02
N GLU A 37 3.98 8.59 -9.48
CA GLU A 37 3.95 9.14 -8.12
C GLU A 37 2.71 10.01 -7.88
N GLN A 38 2.07 9.82 -6.73
CA GLN A 38 0.81 10.44 -6.33
C GLN A 38 0.92 11.19 -4.97
N SER A 39 2.08 11.78 -4.70
CA SER A 39 2.28 12.55 -3.47
C SER A 39 1.26 13.67 -3.31
N GLY A 40 0.74 13.85 -2.10
CA GLY A 40 -0.22 14.90 -1.78
C GLY A 40 -1.63 14.69 -2.35
N LYS A 41 -1.97 13.48 -2.78
CA LYS A 41 -3.30 13.20 -3.36
C LYS A 41 -4.39 12.90 -2.34
N SER A 42 -4.06 12.81 -1.06
CA SER A 42 -5.07 12.57 -0.04
C SER A 42 -5.85 11.25 -0.30
N HIS A 43 -7.10 11.21 0.10
CA HIS A 43 -8.04 10.11 -0.16
C HIS A 43 -8.90 10.41 -1.41
N CYS A 44 -8.27 10.84 -2.52
CA CYS A 44 -9.02 11.13 -3.75
C CYS A 44 -9.29 9.87 -4.58
N ILE A 45 -10.42 9.86 -5.27
CA ILE A 45 -10.81 8.85 -6.24
C ILE A 45 -11.20 9.51 -7.57
N GLU A 46 -10.97 8.83 -8.69
CA GLU A 46 -11.39 9.28 -10.02
C GLU A 46 -12.79 8.73 -10.35
N ILE A 47 -13.75 9.64 -10.47
CA ILE A 47 -15.16 9.29 -10.73
C ILE A 47 -15.68 9.79 -12.08
N HIS A 48 -14.86 10.55 -12.81
CA HIS A 48 -15.33 11.23 -14.02
C HIS A 48 -14.86 10.58 -15.32
N LYS A 49 -13.73 9.90 -15.29
CA LYS A 49 -13.13 9.31 -16.49
C LYS A 49 -12.55 7.92 -16.20
N PRO A 50 -12.50 7.04 -17.21
CA PRO A 50 -11.81 5.77 -17.09
C PRO A 50 -10.31 5.99 -16.93
N PHE A 51 -9.65 5.09 -16.21
CA PHE A 51 -8.20 5.04 -16.06
C PHE A 51 -7.65 3.68 -16.56
N GLU A 52 -6.41 3.71 -16.99
CA GLU A 52 -5.71 2.53 -17.46
C GLU A 52 -5.26 1.66 -16.28
N VAL A 53 -5.40 0.34 -16.44
CA VAL A 53 -4.79 -0.65 -15.57
C VAL A 53 -3.96 -1.61 -16.40
N LYS A 54 -2.74 -1.90 -15.95
CA LYS A 54 -1.84 -2.86 -16.60
C LYS A 54 -1.25 -3.82 -15.59
N GLN A 55 -1.26 -5.10 -15.94
CA GLN A 55 -0.38 -6.05 -15.28
C GLN A 55 1.05 -5.80 -15.78
N VAL A 56 2.00 -5.75 -14.86
CA VAL A 56 3.41 -5.45 -15.14
C VAL A 56 4.32 -6.54 -14.59
N PRO A 57 5.52 -6.74 -15.19
CA PRO A 57 6.52 -7.61 -14.60
C PRO A 57 6.89 -7.16 -13.18
N PHE A 58 7.18 -8.12 -12.31
CA PHE A 58 7.68 -7.88 -10.96
C PHE A 58 8.82 -8.85 -10.68
N ASP A 59 9.84 -8.43 -9.93
CA ASP A 59 11.05 -9.21 -9.68
C ASP A 59 10.85 -10.34 -8.63
N ASP A 60 9.65 -10.89 -8.62
CA ASP A 60 9.25 -12.10 -7.90
C ASP A 60 8.06 -12.73 -8.66
N GLU A 61 8.26 -13.90 -9.25
CA GLU A 61 7.30 -14.55 -10.15
C GLU A 61 6.00 -14.99 -9.44
N ASP A 62 6.03 -15.16 -8.13
CA ASP A 62 4.84 -15.52 -7.34
C ASP A 62 3.95 -14.32 -7.03
N ILE A 63 4.44 -13.09 -7.26
CA ILE A 63 3.72 -11.85 -6.96
C ILE A 63 3.14 -11.27 -8.24
N LYS A 64 1.82 -11.13 -8.29
CA LYS A 64 1.16 -10.40 -9.37
C LYS A 64 1.22 -8.90 -9.08
N ALA A 65 1.70 -8.12 -10.05
CA ALA A 65 1.80 -6.67 -9.93
C ALA A 65 1.00 -5.96 -11.02
N TYR A 66 0.33 -4.89 -10.62
CA TYR A 66 -0.50 -4.05 -11.50
C TYR A 66 -0.18 -2.58 -11.27
N THR A 67 -0.22 -1.80 -12.35
CA THR A 67 -0.20 -0.35 -12.27
C THR A 67 -1.55 0.22 -12.65
N VAL A 68 -1.98 1.24 -11.93
CA VAL A 68 -3.24 1.97 -12.12
C VAL A 68 -2.91 3.43 -12.44
N ASP A 69 -3.42 3.96 -13.54
CA ASP A 69 -3.22 5.39 -13.91
C ASP A 69 -4.19 6.28 -13.13
N SER A 70 -4.13 6.20 -11.80
CA SER A 70 -4.96 6.95 -10.87
C SER A 70 -4.33 7.00 -9.47
N SER A 71 -5.13 7.34 -8.47
CA SER A 71 -4.72 7.51 -7.07
C SER A 71 -4.43 6.19 -6.34
N PRO A 72 -3.74 6.23 -5.18
CA PRO A 72 -3.58 5.06 -4.30
C PRO A 72 -4.91 4.48 -3.81
N ALA A 73 -5.91 5.31 -3.53
CA ALA A 73 -7.26 4.85 -3.17
C ALA A 73 -7.91 4.08 -4.32
N ASP A 74 -7.77 4.54 -5.57
CA ASP A 74 -8.27 3.82 -6.74
C ASP A 74 -7.54 2.50 -6.98
N CYS A 75 -6.27 2.38 -6.59
CA CYS A 75 -5.55 1.10 -6.61
C CYS A 75 -6.23 0.08 -5.70
N VAL A 76 -6.62 0.47 -4.49
CA VAL A 76 -7.36 -0.39 -3.55
C VAL A 76 -8.74 -0.73 -4.11
N ARG A 77 -9.49 0.25 -4.61
CA ARG A 77 -10.81 0.02 -5.24
C ARG A 77 -10.72 -0.93 -6.41
N PHE A 78 -9.74 -0.74 -7.29
CA PHE A 78 -9.54 -1.66 -8.42
C PHE A 78 -9.25 -3.08 -7.96
N ALA A 79 -8.38 -3.27 -6.94
CA ALA A 79 -8.09 -4.59 -6.42
C ALA A 79 -9.33 -5.29 -5.85
N LEU A 80 -10.17 -4.56 -5.12
CA LEU A 80 -11.36 -5.12 -4.46
C LEU A 80 -12.55 -5.29 -5.42
N GLU A 81 -12.89 -4.25 -6.18
CA GLU A 81 -14.08 -4.20 -7.01
C GLU A 81 -13.79 -4.57 -8.47
N GLY A 82 -12.66 -4.10 -9.04
CA GLY A 82 -12.30 -4.34 -10.43
C GLY A 82 -11.82 -5.77 -10.67
N MET A 83 -10.89 -6.26 -9.84
CA MET A 83 -10.42 -7.64 -9.89
C MET A 83 -11.38 -8.62 -9.20
N LYS A 84 -12.33 -8.12 -8.41
CA LYS A 84 -13.24 -8.93 -7.57
C LYS A 84 -12.48 -9.89 -6.65
N CYS A 85 -11.34 -9.44 -6.12
CA CYS A 85 -10.53 -10.18 -5.18
C CYS A 85 -10.91 -9.82 -3.75
N SER A 86 -10.81 -10.80 -2.85
CA SER A 86 -10.86 -10.55 -1.41
C SER A 86 -9.46 -10.50 -0.86
N PHE A 87 -9.21 -9.57 0.07
CA PHE A 87 -7.96 -9.46 0.80
C PHE A 87 -8.23 -9.47 2.30
N ASP A 88 -7.30 -10.02 3.06
CA ASP A 88 -7.36 -10.10 4.52
C ASP A 88 -6.63 -8.92 5.17
N LEU A 89 -5.71 -8.28 4.41
CA LEU A 89 -4.91 -7.15 4.86
C LEU A 89 -4.51 -6.28 3.68
N VAL A 90 -4.52 -4.96 3.88
CA VAL A 90 -3.93 -3.98 2.97
C VAL A 90 -2.72 -3.32 3.64
N ILE A 91 -1.58 -3.32 2.97
CA ILE A 91 -0.37 -2.60 3.40
C ILE A 91 -0.11 -1.47 2.40
N SER A 92 -0.12 -0.24 2.87
CA SER A 92 0.17 0.94 2.06
C SER A 92 1.52 1.54 2.46
N GLY A 93 2.43 1.63 1.52
CA GLY A 93 3.77 2.21 1.74
C GLY A 93 4.90 1.31 1.20
N ILE A 94 6.12 1.45 1.68
CA ILE A 94 6.61 2.36 2.73
C ILE A 94 6.81 3.75 2.12
N ASN A 95 6.15 4.77 2.64
CA ASN A 95 6.24 6.15 2.13
C ASN A 95 7.58 6.80 2.48
N ARG A 96 8.13 7.54 1.52
CA ARG A 96 9.29 8.42 1.73
C ARG A 96 8.86 9.73 2.37
N GLY A 97 8.93 9.81 3.67
CA GLY A 97 8.52 10.94 4.49
C GLY A 97 7.45 10.53 5.50
N LEU A 98 7.56 11.06 6.70
CA LEU A 98 6.61 10.79 7.77
C LEU A 98 5.29 11.48 7.48
N ASN A 99 4.19 10.79 7.72
CA ASN A 99 2.83 11.33 7.59
C ASN A 99 2.29 11.71 8.97
N LEU A 100 2.80 12.83 9.54
CA LEU A 100 2.53 13.29 10.89
C LEU A 100 1.58 14.48 10.93
N GLY A 101 0.78 14.58 11.96
CA GLY A 101 -0.06 15.74 12.21
C GLY A 101 -0.97 16.06 11.04
N ILE A 102 -0.83 17.25 10.45
CA ILE A 102 -1.66 17.70 9.34
C ILE A 102 -1.37 16.98 8.02
N ASP A 103 -0.16 16.41 7.85
CA ASP A 103 0.25 15.70 6.63
C ASP A 103 -0.58 14.43 6.40
N VAL A 104 -1.14 13.86 7.48
CA VAL A 104 -2.11 12.76 7.42
C VAL A 104 -3.27 13.07 6.46
N LEU A 105 -3.74 14.31 6.41
CA LEU A 105 -4.86 14.72 5.57
C LEU A 105 -4.51 14.77 4.08
N TYR A 106 -3.25 14.94 3.75
CA TYR A 106 -2.77 15.07 2.37
C TYR A 106 -2.13 13.79 1.83
N SER A 107 -1.86 12.82 2.69
CA SER A 107 -1.14 11.60 2.34
C SER A 107 -1.96 10.68 1.44
N GLY A 108 -1.40 10.33 0.28
CA GLY A 108 -1.94 9.28 -0.58
C GLY A 108 -1.76 7.89 0.03
N THR A 109 -0.67 7.66 0.76
CA THR A 109 -0.41 6.41 1.50
C THR A 109 -1.53 6.14 2.50
N LEU A 110 -1.91 7.14 3.31
CA LEU A 110 -3.03 7.02 4.24
C LEU A 110 -4.37 6.98 3.52
N GLY A 111 -4.51 7.68 2.39
CA GLY A 111 -5.71 7.62 1.56
C GLY A 111 -6.05 6.20 1.13
N ALA A 112 -5.05 5.41 0.72
CA ALA A 112 -5.24 4.00 0.40
C ALA A 112 -5.65 3.15 1.63
N MET A 113 -5.03 3.40 2.79
CA MET A 113 -5.41 2.75 4.04
C MET A 113 -6.86 3.06 4.43
N PHE A 114 -7.27 4.33 4.33
CA PHE A 114 -8.65 4.74 4.60
C PHE A 114 -9.63 4.09 3.62
N GLU A 115 -9.26 3.99 2.35
CA GLU A 115 -10.12 3.31 1.37
C GLU A 115 -10.34 1.84 1.74
N ALA A 116 -9.29 1.09 2.09
CA ALA A 116 -9.42 -0.29 2.55
C ALA A 116 -10.36 -0.39 3.77
N ALA A 117 -10.26 0.56 4.70
CA ALA A 117 -11.11 0.61 5.89
C ALA A 117 -12.59 0.84 5.54
N THR A 118 -12.90 1.59 4.47
CA THR A 118 -14.31 1.76 4.02
C THR A 118 -14.93 0.44 3.54
N PHE A 119 -14.09 -0.50 3.09
CA PHE A 119 -14.50 -1.87 2.74
C PHE A 119 -14.46 -2.85 3.93
N GLY A 120 -14.14 -2.36 5.13
CA GLY A 120 -14.03 -3.19 6.34
C GLY A 120 -12.81 -4.12 6.35
N ILE A 121 -11.78 -3.83 5.56
CA ILE A 121 -10.56 -4.62 5.48
C ILE A 121 -9.51 -4.02 6.41
N PRO A 122 -8.88 -4.82 7.27
CA PRO A 122 -7.73 -4.39 8.07
C PRO A 122 -6.66 -3.77 7.17
N ALA A 123 -6.13 -2.62 7.58
CA ALA A 123 -5.14 -1.91 6.78
C ALA A 123 -4.09 -1.22 7.64
N VAL A 124 -2.87 -1.14 7.13
CA VAL A 124 -1.75 -0.43 7.75
C VAL A 124 -1.09 0.48 6.74
N ALA A 125 -0.73 1.68 7.17
CA ALA A 125 0.11 2.61 6.42
C ALA A 125 1.50 2.66 7.05
N LEU A 126 2.53 2.50 6.24
CA LEU A 126 3.93 2.51 6.66
C LEU A 126 4.61 3.75 6.09
N SER A 127 5.31 4.47 6.95
CA SER A 127 6.06 5.67 6.57
C SER A 127 7.42 5.69 7.29
N THR A 128 8.44 6.23 6.62
CA THR A 128 9.76 6.42 7.20
C THR A 128 10.30 7.81 6.88
N LYS A 129 11.27 8.28 7.65
CA LYS A 129 12.00 9.53 7.36
C LYS A 129 12.68 9.45 5.98
N ALA A 130 12.91 10.58 5.35
CA ALA A 130 13.66 10.63 4.09
C ALA A 130 15.04 9.98 4.26
N GLY A 131 15.35 8.99 3.40
CA GLY A 131 16.59 8.21 3.46
C GLY A 131 16.58 7.05 4.47
N GLY A 132 15.47 6.79 5.16
CA GLY A 132 15.34 5.75 6.18
C GLY A 132 14.86 4.39 5.67
N PHE A 133 14.85 4.14 4.37
CA PHE A 133 14.31 2.89 3.81
C PHE A 133 15.04 1.62 4.29
N GLY A 134 16.37 1.68 4.44
CA GLY A 134 17.13 0.54 4.97
C GLY A 134 16.71 0.18 6.40
N GLU A 135 16.65 1.19 7.27
CA GLU A 135 16.20 1.05 8.67
C GLU A 135 14.74 0.54 8.73
N ALA A 136 13.88 1.06 7.86
CA ALA A 136 12.47 0.66 7.80
C ALA A 136 12.31 -0.82 7.41
N ILE A 137 13.10 -1.31 6.45
CA ILE A 137 13.06 -2.73 6.05
C ILE A 137 13.56 -3.62 7.19
N GLU A 138 14.62 -3.22 7.90
CA GLU A 138 15.14 -3.96 9.05
C GLU A 138 14.11 -4.01 10.20
N ALA A 139 13.32 -2.94 10.39
CA ALA A 139 12.30 -2.87 11.43
C ALA A 139 10.98 -3.61 11.07
N LEU A 140 10.81 -4.12 9.84
CA LEU A 140 9.57 -4.81 9.42
C LEU A 140 9.23 -6.01 10.32
N ASP A 141 10.22 -6.73 10.84
CA ASP A 141 9.98 -7.86 11.73
C ASP A 141 9.45 -7.44 13.11
N GLU A 142 9.79 -6.23 13.58
CA GLU A 142 9.22 -5.66 14.82
C GLU A 142 7.74 -5.28 14.62
N ILE A 143 7.40 -4.78 13.42
CA ILE A 143 6.01 -4.44 13.05
C ILE A 143 5.15 -5.71 12.93
N LYS A 144 5.75 -6.84 12.58
CA LYS A 144 5.08 -8.13 12.44
C LYS A 144 4.23 -8.47 13.66
N ASP A 145 4.82 -8.41 14.84
CA ASP A 145 4.12 -8.76 16.08
C ASP A 145 2.98 -7.79 16.36
N PHE A 146 3.18 -6.51 16.06
CA PHE A 146 2.12 -5.50 16.16
C PHE A 146 0.95 -5.80 15.22
N LEU A 147 1.20 -6.20 13.97
CA LEU A 147 0.16 -6.54 13.00
C LEU A 147 -0.62 -7.81 13.39
N ILE A 148 0.06 -8.79 13.96
CA ILE A 148 -0.54 -10.06 14.39
C ILE A 148 -1.36 -9.86 15.67
N ASP A 149 -0.82 -9.18 16.68
CA ASP A 149 -1.41 -9.08 18.00
C ASP A 149 -2.61 -8.13 18.06
N HIS A 150 -2.68 -7.15 17.20
CA HIS A 150 -3.66 -6.08 17.33
C HIS A 150 -4.85 -6.19 16.39
N GLY A 151 -4.82 -6.99 15.29
CA GLY A 151 -5.97 -7.28 14.40
C GLY A 151 -6.84 -6.06 14.06
N ARG A 152 -6.25 -4.87 14.06
CA ARG A 152 -6.97 -3.60 14.00
C ARG A 152 -7.36 -3.28 12.57
N ILE A 153 -8.51 -2.63 12.43
CA ILE A 153 -9.06 -2.20 11.16
C ILE A 153 -8.17 -1.16 10.47
N MET A 154 -7.46 -0.32 11.26
CA MET A 154 -6.49 0.65 10.78
C MET A 154 -5.34 0.81 11.77
N ALA A 155 -4.13 0.89 11.26
CA ALA A 155 -2.96 1.28 12.03
C ALA A 155 -2.01 2.10 11.16
N GLN A 156 -1.46 3.17 11.74
CA GLN A 156 -0.34 3.90 11.16
C GLN A 156 0.90 3.51 11.95
N VAL A 157 1.95 3.12 11.24
CA VAL A 157 3.24 2.80 11.83
C VAL A 157 4.29 3.72 11.22
N GLU A 158 5.05 4.37 12.08
CA GLU A 158 6.19 5.21 11.74
C GLU A 158 7.47 4.50 12.16
N ILE A 159 8.38 4.37 11.24
CA ILE A 159 9.64 3.65 11.40
C ILE A 159 10.82 4.63 11.26
#